data_40748ff46ee1384327847dd046310f1c
#
_entry.id   40748ff46ee1384327847dd046310f1c
#
_cell.length_a   1.000
_cell.length_b   1.000
_cell.length_c   1.000
_cell.angle_alpha   90.00
_cell.angle_beta   90.00
_cell.angle_gamma   90.00
#
_symmetry.space_group_name_H-M   'P 1'
#
loop_
_entity.id
_entity.type
_entity.pdbx_description
1 polymer ?
#
loop_
_entity_poly.entity_id
_entity_poly.type
_entity_poly.pdbx_seq_one_letter_code
_entity_poly.pdbx_strand_id
1 'polypeptide(L)'
;MTHLLRYKNDSLLISYKTLNNDNPKLNCRIKGLGKFSPKRVILDNYLKTKTTSYIFKTANKGNTIIFYKNASKVRQILFKKKGIKLIKSNLIKNEYFDFKLVLKKIYKLGCRNLLVEAGNDLSKSILKKKLFNQFYLFKSQKNLSKLLTYKEFNGFKYLIHNYKNRTKINTKLGKDLITLYKR
;
A
#
# COMPACT_ATOMS: atom_id res chain seq x y z
N MET A 1 -1.42 14.73 -7.04
CA MET A 1 -2.10 13.49 -7.52
C MET A 1 -2.25 12.43 -6.41
N THR A 2 -1.19 12.00 -5.73
CA THR A 2 -1.25 10.94 -4.68
C THR A 2 -2.29 11.21 -3.59
N HIS A 3 -2.39 12.43 -3.08
CA HIS A 3 -3.41 12.78 -2.08
C HIS A 3 -4.84 12.71 -2.61
N LEU A 4 -5.04 13.00 -3.90
CA LEU A 4 -6.35 12.83 -4.54
C LEU A 4 -6.72 11.35 -4.66
N LEU A 5 -5.74 10.48 -4.98
CA LEU A 5 -5.95 9.04 -4.99
C LEU A 5 -6.30 8.52 -3.58
N ARG A 6 -5.62 9.02 -2.54
CA ARG A 6 -5.95 8.67 -1.14
C ARG A 6 -7.36 9.12 -0.76
N TYR A 7 -7.79 10.29 -1.20
CA TYR A 7 -9.16 10.78 -0.98
C TYR A 7 -10.23 9.89 -1.64
N LYS A 8 -9.96 9.41 -2.86
CA LYS A 8 -10.91 8.61 -3.66
C LYS A 8 -11.01 7.15 -3.25
N ASN A 9 -10.23 6.69 -2.27
CA ASN A 9 -10.21 5.28 -1.87
C ASN A 9 -10.55 5.11 -0.39
N ASP A 10 -11.30 4.07 -0.05
CA ASP A 10 -11.73 3.76 1.32
C ASP A 10 -10.58 3.27 2.19
N SER A 11 -9.61 2.64 1.56
CA SER A 11 -8.48 2.04 2.26
C SER A 11 -7.18 2.14 1.45
N LEU A 12 -6.06 2.13 2.15
CA LEU A 12 -4.72 2.21 1.59
C LEU A 12 -3.86 1.09 2.17
N LEU A 13 -3.31 0.24 1.30
CA LEU A 13 -2.48 -0.89 1.67
C LEU A 13 -1.00 -0.63 1.43
N ILE A 14 -0.19 -1.00 2.41
CA ILE A 14 1.27 -0.88 2.39
C ILE A 14 1.91 -2.10 3.08
N SER A 15 3.18 -2.39 2.79
CA SER A 15 3.96 -3.36 3.56
C SER A 15 4.59 -2.73 4.81
N TYR A 16 4.80 -3.53 5.87
CA TYR A 16 5.50 -3.05 7.07
C TYR A 16 6.94 -2.61 6.76
N LYS A 17 7.60 -3.20 5.75
CA LYS A 17 8.95 -2.82 5.34
C LYS A 17 8.97 -1.36 4.87
N THR A 18 8.08 -1.00 3.95
CA THR A 18 7.92 0.39 3.48
C THR A 18 7.53 1.31 4.63
N LEU A 19 6.62 0.87 5.50
CA LEU A 19 6.21 1.65 6.67
C LEU A 19 7.39 1.94 7.60
N ASN A 20 8.21 0.94 7.92
CA ASN A 20 9.32 1.10 8.84
C ASN A 20 10.50 1.90 8.27
N ASN A 21 10.67 1.88 6.94
CA ASN A 21 11.74 2.62 6.26
C ASN A 21 11.36 4.10 6.08
N ASP A 22 10.14 4.36 5.60
CA ASP A 22 9.76 5.69 5.14
C ASP A 22 8.93 6.47 6.17
N ASN A 23 8.43 5.78 7.20
CA ASN A 23 7.54 6.31 8.24
C ASN A 23 6.42 7.22 7.68
N PRO A 24 5.65 6.77 6.67
CA PRO A 24 4.70 7.60 5.95
C PRO A 24 3.46 7.90 6.78
N LYS A 25 2.85 9.08 6.59
CA LYS A 25 1.59 9.44 7.27
C LYS A 25 0.36 8.73 6.72
N LEU A 26 0.35 8.34 5.44
CA LEU A 26 -0.73 7.62 4.73
C LEU A 26 -2.11 8.30 4.83
N ASN A 27 -2.14 9.62 4.94
CA ASN A 27 -3.36 10.40 5.04
C ASN A 27 -3.58 11.28 3.80
N CYS A 28 -4.80 11.78 3.62
CA CYS A 28 -5.10 12.84 2.68
C CYS A 28 -4.68 14.19 3.29
N ARG A 29 -3.89 14.99 2.57
CA ARG A 29 -3.41 16.33 2.99
C ARG A 29 -3.91 17.45 2.07
N ILE A 30 -5.03 17.21 1.39
CA ILE A 30 -5.74 18.28 0.67
C ILE A 30 -6.53 19.09 1.70
N LYS A 31 -6.42 20.41 1.63
CA LYS A 31 -7.14 21.33 2.54
C LYS A 31 -8.64 21.00 2.55
N GLY A 32 -9.22 20.87 3.72
CA GLY A 32 -10.64 20.51 3.91
C GLY A 32 -10.97 19.01 3.78
N LEU A 33 -10.10 18.17 3.19
CA LEU A 33 -10.37 16.76 2.92
C LEU A 33 -9.66 15.77 3.87
N GLY A 34 -8.98 16.26 4.89
CA GLY A 34 -8.21 15.41 5.82
C GLY A 34 -9.04 14.33 6.54
N LYS A 35 -10.31 14.64 6.87
CA LYS A 35 -11.27 13.72 7.49
C LYS A 35 -11.62 12.50 6.63
N PHE A 36 -11.44 12.60 5.31
CA PHE A 36 -11.65 11.52 4.36
C PHE A 36 -10.37 10.71 4.07
N SER A 37 -9.42 10.71 5.00
CA SER A 37 -8.23 9.86 4.88
C SER A 37 -8.60 8.38 4.88
N PRO A 38 -8.00 7.54 4.00
CA PRO A 38 -8.34 6.13 3.90
C PRO A 38 -7.94 5.36 5.16
N LYS A 39 -8.64 4.25 5.44
CA LYS A 39 -8.19 3.27 6.45
C LYS A 39 -6.85 2.69 6.04
N ARG A 40 -5.92 2.61 6.97
CA ARG A 40 -4.57 2.09 6.73
C ARG A 40 -4.57 0.58 6.89
N VAL A 41 -4.16 -0.13 5.85
CA VAL A 41 -4.03 -1.59 5.84
C VAL A 41 -2.56 -1.95 5.70
N ILE A 42 -2.02 -2.72 6.62
CA ILE A 42 -0.60 -3.06 6.67
C ILE A 42 -0.43 -4.57 6.57
N LEU A 43 0.46 -5.01 5.68
CA LEU A 43 0.91 -6.41 5.62
C LEU A 43 2.16 -6.56 6.47
N ASP A 44 2.02 -7.26 7.60
CA ASP A 44 3.10 -7.42 8.59
C ASP A 44 3.11 -8.81 9.20
N ASN A 45 3.83 -9.74 8.60
CA ASN A 45 3.82 -11.16 8.95
C ASN A 45 3.96 -11.43 10.46
N TYR A 46 4.75 -10.64 11.16
CA TYR A 46 5.18 -10.89 12.55
C TYR A 46 4.99 -9.68 13.47
N LEU A 47 4.15 -8.72 13.08
CA LEU A 47 3.94 -7.46 13.78
C LEU A 47 5.25 -6.69 14.03
N LYS A 48 6.12 -6.61 13.01
CA LYS A 48 7.40 -5.89 13.05
C LYS A 48 7.25 -4.37 12.90
N THR A 49 6.04 -3.87 12.68
CA THR A 49 5.76 -2.42 12.67
C THR A 49 6.32 -1.77 13.92
N LYS A 50 7.11 -0.71 13.76
CA LYS A 50 7.71 0.02 14.88
C LYS A 50 6.64 0.77 15.66
N THR A 51 6.67 0.67 16.99
CA THR A 51 5.76 1.41 17.90
C THR A 51 6.04 2.92 17.89
N THR A 52 7.22 3.31 17.46
CA THR A 52 7.61 4.71 17.23
C THR A 52 7.10 5.30 15.92
N SER A 53 6.56 4.47 15.02
CA SER A 53 6.07 4.92 13.72
C SER A 53 4.86 5.85 13.86
N TYR A 54 4.73 6.80 12.93
CA TYR A 54 3.58 7.70 12.87
C TYR A 54 2.25 6.93 12.86
N ILE A 55 2.19 5.84 12.10
CA ILE A 55 0.98 5.01 11.98
C ILE A 55 0.59 4.39 13.31
N PHE A 56 1.54 3.84 14.07
CA PHE A 56 1.26 3.28 15.39
C PHE A 56 0.82 4.37 16.38
N LYS A 57 1.55 5.52 16.43
CA LYS A 57 1.23 6.63 17.34
C LYS A 57 -0.17 7.21 17.10
N THR A 58 -0.60 7.28 15.84
CA THR A 58 -1.90 7.85 15.43
C THR A 58 -2.98 6.80 15.16
N ALA A 59 -2.73 5.55 15.50
CA ALA A 59 -3.74 4.51 15.40
C ALA A 59 -4.86 4.75 16.42
N ASN A 60 -6.09 4.49 15.98
CA ASN A 60 -7.29 4.49 16.80
C ASN A 60 -8.27 3.44 16.31
N LYS A 61 -9.38 3.25 17.04
CA LYS A 61 -10.43 2.30 16.65
C LYS A 61 -10.98 2.65 15.27
N GLY A 62 -10.75 1.77 14.30
CA GLY A 62 -11.32 1.85 12.96
C GLY A 62 -10.41 2.41 11.87
N ASN A 63 -9.28 3.07 12.19
CA ASN A 63 -8.43 3.68 11.17
C ASN A 63 -7.24 2.83 10.72
N THR A 64 -6.89 1.75 11.43
CA THR A 64 -5.70 0.93 11.11
C THR A 64 -6.00 -0.56 11.28
N ILE A 65 -5.65 -1.33 10.25
CA ILE A 65 -5.80 -2.77 10.16
C ILE A 65 -4.43 -3.37 9.85
N ILE A 66 -4.03 -4.42 10.57
CA ILE A 66 -2.79 -5.15 10.28
C ILE A 66 -3.11 -6.62 10.04
N PHE A 67 -2.71 -7.12 8.88
CA PHE A 67 -2.69 -8.54 8.58
C PHE A 67 -1.38 -9.14 9.09
N TYR A 68 -1.48 -10.21 9.89
CA TYR A 68 -0.30 -10.89 10.45
C TYR A 68 -0.47 -12.42 10.41
N LYS A 69 0.64 -13.16 10.45
CA LYS A 69 0.64 -14.62 10.59
C LYS A 69 0.80 -15.02 12.05
N ASN A 70 1.87 -14.53 12.67
CA ASN A 70 2.25 -14.87 14.03
C ASN A 70 2.90 -13.69 14.75
N ALA A 71 2.67 -13.60 16.08
CA ALA A 71 3.34 -12.64 16.94
C ALA A 71 3.14 -13.05 18.40
N SER A 72 3.99 -12.58 19.31
CA SER A 72 3.83 -12.81 20.75
C SER A 72 2.51 -12.23 21.26
N LYS A 73 1.92 -12.84 22.30
CA LYS A 73 0.69 -12.34 22.93
C LYS A 73 0.85 -10.90 23.42
N VAL A 74 2.00 -10.58 24.03
CA VAL A 74 2.33 -9.22 24.50
C VAL A 74 2.21 -8.20 23.37
N ARG A 75 2.80 -8.50 22.21
CA ARG A 75 2.77 -7.60 21.06
C ARG A 75 1.36 -7.45 20.48
N GLN A 76 0.60 -8.54 20.41
CA GLN A 76 -0.80 -8.48 19.98
C GLN A 76 -1.65 -7.60 20.91
N ILE A 77 -1.49 -7.75 22.24
CA ILE A 77 -2.21 -6.93 23.23
C ILE A 77 -1.85 -5.45 23.07
N LEU A 78 -0.55 -5.14 22.94
CA LEU A 78 -0.07 -3.76 22.73
C LEU A 78 -0.72 -3.09 21.51
N PHE A 79 -0.77 -3.79 20.38
CA PHE A 79 -1.37 -3.27 19.15
C PHE A 79 -2.89 -3.12 19.27
N LYS A 80 -3.58 -4.07 19.91
CA LYS A 80 -5.02 -3.99 20.16
C LYS A 80 -5.38 -2.84 21.10
N LYS A 81 -4.62 -2.63 22.20
CA LYS A 81 -4.80 -1.49 23.11
C LYS A 81 -4.69 -0.15 22.40
N LYS A 82 -3.86 -0.07 21.34
CA LYS A 82 -3.75 1.13 20.50
C LYS A 82 -4.91 1.33 19.50
N GLY A 83 -5.90 0.42 19.51
CA GLY A 83 -7.05 0.46 18.63
C GLY A 83 -6.79 -0.14 17.23
N ILE A 84 -5.66 -0.83 17.03
CA ILE A 84 -5.34 -1.48 15.77
C ILE A 84 -6.12 -2.78 15.64
N LYS A 85 -6.85 -2.95 14.53
CA LYS A 85 -7.53 -4.21 14.22
C LYS A 85 -6.53 -5.22 13.66
N LEU A 86 -6.27 -6.28 14.42
CA LEU A 86 -5.39 -7.38 14.01
C LEU A 86 -6.18 -8.48 13.30
N ILE A 87 -5.71 -8.91 12.12
CA ILE A 87 -6.33 -9.99 11.35
C ILE A 87 -5.30 -11.05 11.07
N LYS A 88 -5.48 -12.22 11.70
CA LYS A 88 -4.65 -13.38 11.42
C LYS A 88 -4.91 -13.89 10.01
N SER A 89 -3.85 -14.16 9.23
CA SER A 89 -3.92 -14.66 7.88
C SER A 89 -2.72 -15.52 7.56
N ASN A 90 -2.94 -16.64 6.89
CA ASN A 90 -1.88 -17.56 6.50
C ASN A 90 -1.03 -16.99 5.36
N LEU A 91 0.21 -17.44 5.30
CA LEU A 91 1.14 -17.13 4.22
C LEU A 91 1.17 -18.27 3.20
N ILE A 92 1.37 -17.94 1.93
CA ILE A 92 1.73 -18.89 0.88
C ILE A 92 3.22 -19.18 1.02
N LYS A 93 3.62 -20.46 1.01
CA LYS A 93 5.02 -20.93 1.16
C LYS A 93 5.76 -20.27 2.35
N ASN A 94 5.03 -19.96 3.41
CA ASN A 94 5.54 -19.26 4.61
C ASN A 94 6.19 -17.89 4.39
N GLU A 95 6.07 -17.30 3.21
CA GLU A 95 6.71 -16.02 2.85
C GLU A 95 5.74 -14.88 2.65
N TYR A 96 4.70 -15.09 1.84
CA TYR A 96 3.83 -14.02 1.36
C TYR A 96 2.37 -14.27 1.72
N PHE A 97 1.65 -13.23 2.06
CA PHE A 97 0.20 -13.33 2.21
C PHE A 97 -0.47 -13.77 0.89
N ASP A 98 -1.50 -14.62 1.01
CA ASP A 98 -2.42 -14.80 -0.10
C ASP A 98 -3.19 -13.50 -0.34
N PHE A 99 -2.78 -12.79 -1.39
CA PHE A 99 -3.33 -11.47 -1.67
C PHE A 99 -4.83 -11.54 -2.04
N LYS A 100 -5.31 -12.63 -2.66
CA LYS A 100 -6.74 -12.83 -2.93
C LYS A 100 -7.53 -12.93 -1.62
N LEU A 101 -7.03 -13.68 -0.63
CA LEU A 101 -7.65 -13.78 0.68
C LEU A 101 -7.60 -12.45 1.44
N VAL A 102 -6.49 -11.71 1.34
CA VAL A 102 -6.38 -10.36 1.92
C VAL A 102 -7.45 -9.44 1.33
N LEU A 103 -7.57 -9.37 0.01
CA LEU A 103 -8.58 -8.57 -0.68
C LEU A 103 -10.01 -8.96 -0.25
N LYS A 104 -10.32 -10.27 -0.19
CA LYS A 104 -11.63 -10.76 0.28
C LYS A 104 -11.93 -10.32 1.71
N LYS A 105 -10.93 -10.37 2.62
CA LYS A 105 -11.10 -9.90 4.00
C LYS A 105 -11.30 -8.39 4.07
N ILE A 106 -10.54 -7.60 3.31
CA ILE A 106 -10.68 -6.13 3.22
C ILE A 106 -12.09 -5.77 2.74
N TYR A 107 -12.59 -6.44 1.70
CA TYR A 107 -13.94 -6.26 1.18
C TYR A 107 -15.01 -6.54 2.24
N LYS A 108 -14.88 -7.66 3.00
CA LYS A 108 -15.79 -7.99 4.12
C LYS A 108 -15.78 -6.96 5.25
N LEU A 109 -14.74 -6.14 5.35
CA LEU A 109 -14.64 -5.03 6.31
C LEU A 109 -15.28 -3.72 5.78
N GLY A 110 -15.99 -3.80 4.66
CA GLY A 110 -16.69 -2.67 4.06
C GLY A 110 -15.83 -1.75 3.19
N CYS A 111 -14.56 -2.12 2.93
CA CYS A 111 -13.70 -1.34 2.03
C CYS A 111 -13.90 -1.82 0.59
N ARG A 112 -14.42 -0.96 -0.27
CA ARG A 112 -14.74 -1.25 -1.69
C ARG A 112 -13.60 -0.84 -2.61
N ASN A 113 -12.96 0.29 -2.31
CA ASN A 113 -11.88 0.88 -3.10
C ASN A 113 -10.58 0.81 -2.32
N LEU A 114 -9.60 0.04 -2.82
CA LEU A 114 -8.31 -0.15 -2.20
C LEU A 114 -7.21 0.49 -3.04
N LEU A 115 -6.56 1.51 -2.51
CA LEU A 115 -5.29 2.02 -3.04
C LEU A 115 -4.14 1.16 -2.50
N VAL A 116 -3.24 0.72 -3.36
CA VAL A 116 -2.03 0.00 -2.96
C VAL A 116 -0.82 0.87 -3.25
N GLU A 117 -0.15 1.35 -2.20
CA GLU A 117 1.14 2.05 -2.32
C GLU A 117 2.25 1.05 -1.99
N ALA A 118 2.65 0.26 -2.98
CA ALA A 118 3.51 -0.88 -2.80
C ALA A 118 4.95 -0.62 -3.25
N GLY A 119 5.91 -1.18 -2.52
CA GLY A 119 7.27 -1.33 -3.01
C GLY A 119 7.36 -2.38 -4.14
N ASN A 120 8.58 -2.60 -4.64
CA ASN A 120 8.84 -3.40 -5.84
C ASN A 120 8.22 -4.81 -5.80
N ASP A 121 8.44 -5.57 -4.72
CA ASP A 121 8.01 -6.97 -4.62
C ASP A 121 6.49 -7.12 -4.62
N LEU A 122 5.79 -6.30 -3.84
CA LEU A 122 4.34 -6.34 -3.77
C LEU A 122 3.72 -5.88 -5.09
N SER A 123 4.23 -4.80 -5.69
CA SER A 123 3.78 -4.33 -7.02
C SER A 123 3.96 -5.40 -8.08
N LYS A 124 5.14 -6.04 -8.16
CA LYS A 124 5.41 -7.14 -9.08
C LYS A 124 4.44 -8.31 -8.90
N SER A 125 4.17 -8.68 -7.64
CA SER A 125 3.23 -9.78 -7.33
C SER A 125 1.81 -9.47 -7.81
N ILE A 126 1.33 -8.24 -7.58
CA ILE A 126 0.00 -7.78 -8.00
C ILE A 126 -0.12 -7.75 -9.52
N LEU A 127 0.90 -7.24 -10.22
CA LEU A 127 0.96 -7.19 -11.68
C LEU A 127 0.97 -8.59 -12.29
N LYS A 128 1.84 -9.47 -11.79
CA LYS A 128 1.92 -10.87 -12.27
C LYS A 128 0.60 -11.63 -12.11
N LYS A 129 -0.11 -11.38 -11.00
CA LYS A 129 -1.39 -12.05 -10.70
C LYS A 129 -2.61 -11.32 -11.29
N LYS A 130 -2.40 -10.21 -11.99
CA LYS A 130 -3.46 -9.35 -12.59
C LYS A 130 -4.53 -8.93 -11.56
N LEU A 131 -4.12 -8.59 -10.34
CA LEU A 131 -5.01 -8.26 -9.21
C LEU A 131 -5.18 -6.74 -9.02
N PHE A 132 -5.43 -6.02 -10.10
CA PHE A 132 -5.76 -4.59 -10.04
C PHE A 132 -6.70 -4.20 -11.20
N ASN A 133 -7.43 -3.10 -11.02
CA ASN A 133 -8.27 -2.50 -12.06
C ASN A 133 -7.55 -1.33 -12.72
N GLN A 134 -6.82 -0.55 -11.92
CA GLN A 134 -6.09 0.64 -12.36
C GLN A 134 -4.69 0.63 -11.77
N PHE A 135 -3.69 0.96 -12.60
CA PHE A 135 -2.31 1.10 -12.18
C PHE A 135 -1.76 2.46 -12.63
N TYR A 136 -1.38 3.27 -11.67
CA TYR A 136 -0.78 4.59 -11.91
C TYR A 136 0.74 4.48 -11.87
N LEU A 137 1.39 4.66 -13.01
CA LEU A 137 2.84 4.72 -13.11
C LEU A 137 3.31 6.17 -13.09
N PHE A 138 4.04 6.54 -12.05
CA PHE A 138 4.71 7.84 -11.91
C PHE A 138 6.15 7.69 -12.41
N LYS A 139 6.54 8.46 -13.41
CA LYS A 139 7.89 8.45 -13.98
C LYS A 139 8.50 9.83 -13.86
N SER A 140 9.56 9.96 -13.03
CA SER A 140 10.38 11.16 -13.00
C SER A 140 11.38 11.17 -14.15
N GLN A 141 11.76 12.35 -14.61
CA GLN A 141 12.84 12.52 -15.57
C GLN A 141 14.23 12.40 -14.90
N LYS A 142 14.29 12.48 -13.58
CA LYS A 142 15.55 12.33 -12.84
C LYS A 142 16.04 10.87 -12.93
N ASN A 143 17.25 10.69 -13.44
CA ASN A 143 17.89 9.38 -13.47
C ASN A 143 18.50 9.08 -12.09
N LEU A 144 18.04 7.99 -11.45
CA LEU A 144 18.50 7.52 -10.15
C LEU A 144 19.59 6.44 -10.26
N SER A 145 20.01 6.05 -11.44
CA SER A 145 20.99 4.96 -11.67
C SER A 145 22.34 5.19 -10.99
N LYS A 146 22.69 6.45 -10.67
CA LYS A 146 23.92 6.82 -9.95
C LYS A 146 23.84 6.66 -8.43
N LEU A 147 22.66 6.34 -7.88
CA LEU A 147 22.50 6.12 -6.45
C LEU A 147 22.80 4.67 -6.09
N LEU A 148 23.69 4.43 -5.16
CA LEU A 148 24.10 3.09 -4.68
C LEU A 148 22.92 2.24 -4.18
N THR A 149 21.82 2.85 -3.75
CA THR A 149 20.61 2.19 -3.24
C THR A 149 19.50 2.02 -4.28
N TYR A 150 19.78 2.37 -5.54
CA TYR A 150 18.79 2.26 -6.61
C TYR A 150 18.35 0.80 -6.84
N LYS A 151 17.04 0.58 -6.82
CA LYS A 151 16.43 -0.70 -7.21
C LYS A 151 15.50 -0.49 -8.37
N GLU A 152 15.81 -1.11 -9.49
CA GLU A 152 14.96 -1.06 -10.67
C GLU A 152 13.58 -1.68 -10.40
N PHE A 153 12.51 -1.10 -11.00
CA PHE A 153 11.18 -1.66 -10.92
C PHE A 153 11.02 -2.86 -11.86
N ASN A 154 11.23 -4.05 -11.33
CA ASN A 154 11.16 -5.32 -12.07
C ASN A 154 9.73 -5.71 -12.56
N GLY A 155 8.71 -4.95 -12.19
CA GLY A 155 7.33 -5.18 -12.62
C GLY A 155 6.98 -4.60 -14.00
N PHE A 156 7.83 -3.76 -14.56
CA PHE A 156 7.54 -2.99 -15.78
C PHE A 156 7.23 -3.88 -16.99
N LYS A 157 7.95 -4.98 -17.18
CA LYS A 157 7.69 -5.94 -18.25
C LYS A 157 6.28 -6.54 -18.20
N TYR A 158 5.76 -6.85 -16.98
CA TYR A 158 4.41 -7.37 -16.84
C TYR A 158 3.35 -6.31 -17.14
N LEU A 159 3.65 -5.04 -16.85
CA LEU A 159 2.76 -3.93 -17.12
C LEU A 159 2.62 -3.71 -18.63
N ILE A 160 3.71 -3.55 -19.35
CA ILE A 160 3.70 -3.29 -20.81
C ILE A 160 3.11 -4.47 -21.60
N HIS A 161 3.53 -5.69 -21.26
CA HIS A 161 3.11 -6.88 -21.99
C HIS A 161 1.61 -7.20 -21.81
N ASN A 162 1.08 -7.03 -20.60
CA ASN A 162 -0.29 -7.47 -20.27
C ASN A 162 -1.34 -6.36 -20.34
N TYR A 163 -0.95 -5.07 -20.38
CA TYR A 163 -1.88 -3.95 -20.29
C TYR A 163 -1.68 -2.93 -21.42
N LYS A 164 -2.44 -3.12 -22.49
CA LYS A 164 -2.37 -2.25 -23.68
C LYS A 164 -3.17 -0.96 -23.50
N ASN A 165 -4.27 -1.01 -22.73
CA ASN A 165 -5.12 0.16 -22.48
C ASN A 165 -4.40 1.11 -21.50
N ARG A 166 -3.83 2.19 -22.02
CA ARG A 166 -3.07 3.18 -21.26
C ARG A 166 -3.41 4.60 -21.67
N THR A 167 -3.53 5.49 -20.69
CA THR A 167 -3.80 6.91 -20.90
C THR A 167 -2.74 7.73 -20.17
N LYS A 168 -2.15 8.70 -20.85
CA LYS A 168 -1.32 9.71 -20.20
C LYS A 168 -2.21 10.68 -19.45
N ILE A 169 -1.89 10.98 -18.19
CA ILE A 169 -2.61 11.95 -17.39
C ILE A 169 -1.82 13.25 -17.43
N ASN A 170 -2.41 14.27 -18.04
CA ASN A 170 -1.83 15.61 -18.02
C ASN A 170 -1.95 16.19 -16.62
N THR A 171 -0.83 16.43 -15.98
CA THR A 171 -0.75 17.06 -14.67
C THR A 171 0.21 18.22 -14.73
N LYS A 172 -0.08 19.30 -13.99
CA LYS A 172 0.86 20.42 -13.81
C LYS A 172 1.96 20.06 -12.78
N LEU A 173 2.53 18.86 -12.88
CA LEU A 173 3.57 18.35 -11.97
C LEU A 173 4.99 18.51 -12.57
N GLY A 174 5.25 19.63 -13.23
CA GLY A 174 6.53 19.87 -13.90
C GLY A 174 6.72 18.88 -15.06
N LYS A 175 7.92 18.27 -15.12
CA LYS A 175 8.29 17.33 -16.21
C LYS A 175 7.97 15.85 -15.88
N ASP A 176 7.38 15.55 -14.73
CA ASP A 176 7.02 14.19 -14.35
C ASP A 176 5.81 13.69 -15.15
N LEU A 177 5.86 12.42 -15.54
CA LEU A 177 4.82 11.78 -16.35
C LEU A 177 4.01 10.81 -15.49
N ILE A 178 2.68 10.85 -15.66
CA ILE A 178 1.79 9.87 -15.07
C ILE A 178 1.09 9.10 -16.19
N THR A 179 1.21 7.78 -16.15
CA THR A 179 0.48 6.90 -17.07
C THR A 179 -0.47 6.03 -16.26
N LEU A 180 -1.74 6.05 -16.64
CA LEU A 180 -2.77 5.17 -16.11
C LEU A 180 -2.92 3.96 -17.03
N TYR A 181 -2.74 2.78 -16.47
CA TYR A 181 -3.07 1.51 -17.11
C TYR A 181 -4.37 0.97 -16.53
N LYS A 182 -5.27 0.52 -17.40
CA LYS A 182 -6.55 -0.09 -17.02
C LYS A 182 -6.56 -1.55 -17.48
N ARG A 183 -7.23 -2.37 -16.67
CA ARG A 183 -7.55 -3.75 -17.03
C ARG A 183 -8.78 -3.79 -17.91
#